data_4f4a643d44ba6ef0ddf1a15a657d02c0
#
_entry.id   4f4a643d44ba6ef0ddf1a15a657d02c0
#
_cell.length_a   1.000
_cell.length_b   1.000
_cell.length_c   1.000
_cell.angle_alpha   90.00
_cell.angle_beta   90.00
_cell.angle_gamma   90.00
#
_symmetry.space_group_name_H-M   'P 1'
#
loop_
_entity.id
_entity.type
_entity.pdbx_description
1 polymer ?
#
loop_
_entity_poly.entity_id
_entity_poly.type
_entity_poly.pdbx_seq_one_letter_code
_entity_poly.pdbx_strand_id
1 'polypeptide(L)'
;MTVDIRTLLIALMINLVTIALALPAVMGRVNVPARHAQWAAALQAGGWVLILLSGLVERGSAVDWMLSSASMACMAVSLALLGAAFDLWCGRRTHDRWLVALAVLMPLGYALGFSNYAFRVGWANGLLALQMILVAVAVGRLPALPVGRWRWLVVASMLAQAVVTLWRGVLGAFFTDAYPRFLTPHPVNHASAVVALATSMLTLVGILLAHRDEAARELERLASLDGLTGVFNRRAWLDLARARFAASLRYGHTMAVLMIDIDHFKQINDAHGHDAGDRALELVAREMRAAARAGDIVGRYGGEEFCVLMAQADDEAARRFDQRLRRRLCEAALGELGFEIGYSAGVSHCRDAGDSLDAMLKRADAALYRAKDAGRARTLDTSFGVLQAA
;
A
#
# COMPACT_ATOMS: atom_id res chain seq x y z
N MET A 1 38.52 -22.76 9.32
CA MET A 1 37.37 -23.63 9.72
C MET A 1 36.43 -23.69 8.51
N THR A 2 36.36 -24.78 7.78
CA THR A 2 35.38 -24.96 6.72
C THR A 2 34.08 -25.47 7.37
N VAL A 3 33.05 -24.66 7.38
CA VAL A 3 31.73 -25.07 7.89
C VAL A 3 31.20 -26.17 6.99
N ASP A 4 30.76 -27.28 7.58
CA ASP A 4 30.21 -28.44 6.83
C ASP A 4 28.90 -28.01 6.14
N ILE A 5 28.70 -28.43 4.89
CA ILE A 5 27.51 -28.15 4.10
C ILE A 5 26.21 -28.63 4.76
N ARG A 6 26.28 -29.77 5.46
CA ARG A 6 25.11 -30.30 6.19
C ARG A 6 24.68 -29.38 7.31
N THR A 7 25.63 -28.81 8.06
CA THR A 7 25.37 -27.86 9.13
C THR A 7 24.69 -26.59 8.56
N LEU A 8 25.15 -26.07 7.41
CA LEU A 8 24.54 -24.93 6.75
C LEU A 8 23.11 -25.21 6.27
N LEU A 9 22.85 -26.40 5.73
CA LEU A 9 21.52 -26.77 5.26
C LEU A 9 20.55 -27.01 6.44
N ILE A 10 21.01 -27.58 7.55
CA ILE A 10 20.22 -27.70 8.78
C ILE A 10 19.90 -26.32 9.34
N ALA A 11 20.88 -25.41 9.38
CA ALA A 11 20.66 -24.03 9.81
C ALA A 11 19.64 -23.30 8.92
N LEU A 12 19.72 -23.49 7.60
CA LEU A 12 18.74 -22.95 6.65
C LEU A 12 17.34 -23.52 6.90
N MET A 13 17.22 -24.82 7.12
CA MET A 13 15.95 -25.46 7.42
C MET A 13 15.33 -24.92 8.72
N ILE A 14 16.12 -24.83 9.80
CA ILE A 14 15.67 -24.27 11.08
C ILE A 14 15.19 -22.83 10.88
N ASN A 15 15.97 -22.03 10.16
CA ASN A 15 15.60 -20.65 9.84
C ASN A 15 14.24 -20.56 9.10
N LEU A 16 14.04 -21.35 8.05
CA LEU A 16 12.80 -21.35 7.28
C LEU A 16 11.60 -21.84 8.09
N VAL A 17 11.77 -22.87 8.92
CA VAL A 17 10.73 -23.35 9.83
C VAL A 17 10.38 -22.27 10.86
N THR A 18 11.39 -21.61 11.42
CA THR A 18 11.18 -20.48 12.35
C THR A 18 10.40 -19.36 11.70
N ILE A 19 10.73 -18.97 10.46
CA ILE A 19 9.99 -17.97 9.68
C ILE A 19 8.54 -18.41 9.47
N ALA A 20 8.31 -19.67 9.07
CA ALA A 20 6.98 -20.21 8.81
C ALA A 20 6.09 -20.20 10.06
N LEU A 21 6.67 -20.45 11.24
CA LEU A 21 5.96 -20.40 12.52
C LEU A 21 5.78 -18.99 13.06
N ALA A 22 6.77 -18.11 12.86
CA ALA A 22 6.75 -16.75 13.38
C ALA A 22 5.80 -15.82 12.59
N LEU A 23 5.70 -15.97 11.27
CA LEU A 23 4.86 -15.10 10.45
C LEU A 23 3.39 -15.04 10.89
N PRO A 24 2.69 -16.17 11.14
CA PRO A 24 1.32 -16.12 11.64
C PRO A 24 1.19 -15.40 13.00
N ALA A 25 2.18 -15.59 13.89
CA ALA A 25 2.17 -14.98 15.21
C ALA A 25 2.39 -13.46 15.16
N VAL A 26 3.25 -12.98 14.24
CA VAL A 26 3.61 -11.56 14.14
C VAL A 26 2.58 -10.76 13.34
N MET A 27 1.98 -11.35 12.30
CA MET A 27 1.10 -10.60 11.38
C MET A 27 -0.33 -10.39 11.91
N GLY A 28 -0.76 -11.04 12.99
CA GLY A 28 -2.05 -10.83 13.64
C GLY A 28 -3.24 -11.06 12.71
N ARG A 29 -4.02 -10.01 12.39
CA ARG A 29 -5.15 -10.10 11.45
C ARG A 29 -4.64 -10.36 10.03
N VAL A 30 -5.10 -11.47 9.45
CA VAL A 30 -4.59 -11.98 8.17
C VAL A 30 -5.56 -11.64 7.04
N ASN A 31 -5.14 -10.74 6.18
CA ASN A 31 -5.78 -10.47 4.89
C ASN A 31 -5.24 -11.40 3.78
N VAL A 32 -5.74 -11.24 2.55
CA VAL A 32 -5.39 -12.13 1.43
C VAL A 32 -3.87 -12.14 1.15
N PRO A 33 -3.16 -10.98 0.99
CA PRO A 33 -1.73 -11.01 0.71
C PRO A 33 -0.90 -11.61 1.86
N ALA A 34 -1.23 -11.27 3.11
CA ALA A 34 -0.56 -11.85 4.28
C ALA A 34 -0.73 -13.38 4.35
N ARG A 35 -1.92 -13.89 4.03
CA ARG A 35 -2.20 -15.33 3.96
C ARG A 35 -1.39 -16.02 2.86
N HIS A 36 -1.26 -15.40 1.69
CA HIS A 36 -0.39 -15.93 0.64
C HIS A 36 1.08 -15.99 1.08
N ALA A 37 1.59 -14.95 1.75
CA ALA A 37 2.96 -14.94 2.28
C ALA A 37 3.18 -16.01 3.36
N GLN A 38 2.21 -16.23 4.26
CA GLN A 38 2.28 -17.31 5.27
C GLN A 38 2.32 -18.68 4.63
N TRP A 39 1.43 -18.96 3.67
CA TRP A 39 1.46 -20.22 2.94
C TRP A 39 2.74 -20.40 2.11
N ALA A 40 3.25 -19.32 1.50
CA ALA A 40 4.54 -19.36 0.81
C ALA A 40 5.67 -19.77 1.75
N ALA A 41 5.76 -19.19 2.94
CA ALA A 41 6.77 -19.53 3.93
C ALA A 41 6.62 -20.99 4.42
N ALA A 42 5.41 -21.45 4.70
CA ALA A 42 5.14 -22.82 5.13
C ALA A 42 5.52 -23.84 4.06
N LEU A 43 5.16 -23.59 2.80
CA LEU A 43 5.52 -24.45 1.67
C LEU A 43 7.02 -24.44 1.41
N GLN A 44 7.69 -23.29 1.54
CA GLN A 44 9.14 -23.21 1.41
C GLN A 44 9.85 -24.05 2.47
N ALA A 45 9.45 -23.94 3.73
CA ALA A 45 9.97 -24.75 4.83
C ALA A 45 9.68 -26.23 4.61
N GLY A 46 8.44 -26.58 4.26
CA GLY A 46 8.04 -27.96 3.94
C GLY A 46 8.84 -28.56 2.79
N GLY A 47 9.05 -27.80 1.71
CA GLY A 47 9.89 -28.22 0.58
C GLY A 47 11.32 -28.56 1.01
N TRP A 48 11.94 -27.72 1.85
CA TRP A 48 13.28 -28.01 2.38
C TRP A 48 13.32 -29.22 3.31
N VAL A 49 12.30 -29.42 4.14
CA VAL A 49 12.20 -30.66 4.98
C VAL A 49 12.09 -31.89 4.08
N LEU A 50 11.23 -31.89 3.07
CA LEU A 50 11.02 -32.99 2.16
C LEU A 50 12.29 -33.36 1.38
N ILE A 51 13.05 -32.38 0.88
CA ILE A 51 14.30 -32.69 0.14
C ILE A 51 15.39 -33.20 1.04
N LEU A 52 15.46 -32.78 2.30
CA LEU A 52 16.40 -33.33 3.26
C LEU A 52 16.02 -34.76 3.67
N LEU A 53 14.73 -35.06 3.85
CA LEU A 53 14.23 -36.41 4.10
C LEU A 53 14.47 -37.33 2.92
N SER A 54 14.31 -36.85 1.67
CA SER A 54 14.69 -37.65 0.47
C SER A 54 16.14 -38.05 0.48
N GLY A 55 17.03 -37.23 1.05
CA GLY A 55 18.45 -37.58 1.21
C GLY A 55 18.75 -38.70 2.20
N LEU A 56 17.78 -39.10 3.04
CA LEU A 56 17.93 -40.19 4.05
C LEU A 56 17.41 -41.54 3.55
N VAL A 57 16.66 -41.57 2.45
CA VAL A 57 16.12 -42.81 1.89
C VAL A 57 17.00 -43.35 0.76
N GLU A 58 16.73 -44.61 0.36
CA GLU A 58 17.45 -45.23 -0.76
C GLU A 58 17.19 -44.46 -2.06
N ARG A 59 18.29 -44.09 -2.72
CA ARG A 59 18.25 -43.28 -3.94
C ARG A 59 17.60 -44.00 -5.09
N GLY A 60 16.77 -43.30 -5.82
CA GLY A 60 16.00 -43.84 -6.93
C GLY A 60 14.82 -44.71 -6.49
N SER A 61 14.58 -44.84 -5.19
CA SER A 61 13.40 -45.52 -4.68
C SER A 61 12.13 -44.71 -4.96
N ALA A 62 10.96 -45.34 -4.92
CA ALA A 62 9.68 -44.69 -5.04
C ALA A 62 9.48 -43.58 -3.98
N VAL A 63 10.02 -43.79 -2.76
CA VAL A 63 9.95 -42.83 -1.66
C VAL A 63 10.82 -41.62 -1.96
N ASP A 64 12.05 -41.79 -2.47
CA ASP A 64 12.92 -40.70 -2.91
C ASP A 64 12.24 -39.89 -4.03
N TRP A 65 11.66 -40.56 -5.02
CA TRP A 65 10.90 -39.91 -6.10
C TRP A 65 9.74 -39.09 -5.57
N MET A 66 8.94 -39.63 -4.64
CA MET A 66 7.78 -38.92 -4.06
C MET A 66 8.23 -37.70 -3.25
N LEU A 67 9.19 -37.86 -2.32
CA LEU A 67 9.65 -36.80 -1.43
C LEU A 67 10.29 -35.65 -2.20
N SER A 68 11.18 -35.95 -3.14
CA SER A 68 11.87 -34.91 -3.91
C SER A 68 10.95 -34.21 -4.91
N SER A 69 10.02 -34.92 -5.56
CA SER A 69 9.03 -34.31 -6.45
C SER A 69 8.04 -33.41 -5.68
N ALA A 70 7.58 -33.85 -4.51
CA ALA A 70 6.74 -33.05 -3.63
C ALA A 70 7.49 -31.81 -3.10
N SER A 71 8.78 -31.94 -2.78
CA SER A 71 9.64 -30.81 -2.42
C SER A 71 9.67 -29.75 -3.52
N MET A 72 9.86 -30.17 -4.77
CA MET A 72 9.88 -29.27 -5.92
C MET A 72 8.53 -28.57 -6.12
N ALA A 73 7.42 -29.29 -5.94
CA ALA A 73 6.09 -28.71 -5.99
C ALA A 73 5.90 -27.64 -4.88
N CYS A 74 6.28 -27.95 -3.65
CA CYS A 74 6.20 -27.00 -2.54
C CYS A 74 7.00 -25.72 -2.82
N MET A 75 8.23 -25.83 -3.31
CA MET A 75 9.10 -24.68 -3.61
C MET A 75 8.53 -23.82 -4.75
N ALA A 76 8.03 -24.43 -5.82
CA ALA A 76 7.47 -23.71 -6.95
C ALA A 76 6.15 -23.00 -6.62
N VAL A 77 5.26 -23.65 -5.87
CA VAL A 77 4.01 -23.03 -5.40
C VAL A 77 4.31 -21.93 -4.39
N SER A 78 5.31 -22.10 -3.52
CA SER A 78 5.77 -21.06 -2.59
C SER A 78 6.15 -19.77 -3.33
N LEU A 79 6.95 -19.84 -4.40
CA LEU A 79 7.35 -18.66 -5.18
C LEU A 79 6.16 -18.01 -5.90
N ALA A 80 5.21 -18.81 -6.40
CA ALA A 80 4.00 -18.28 -7.02
C ALA A 80 3.13 -17.51 -6.01
N LEU A 81 2.92 -18.07 -4.82
CA LEU A 81 2.18 -17.41 -3.74
C LEU A 81 2.89 -16.15 -3.23
N LEU A 82 4.21 -16.20 -3.12
CA LEU A 82 5.01 -15.05 -2.71
C LEU A 82 4.90 -13.90 -3.73
N GLY A 83 4.98 -14.20 -5.03
CA GLY A 83 4.77 -13.24 -6.10
C GLY A 83 3.36 -12.63 -6.04
N ALA A 84 2.33 -13.47 -5.83
CA ALA A 84 0.95 -13.02 -5.66
C ALA A 84 0.78 -12.09 -4.44
N ALA A 85 1.41 -12.39 -3.31
CA ALA A 85 1.38 -11.54 -2.13
C ALA A 85 1.96 -10.15 -2.41
N PHE A 86 3.13 -10.09 -3.03
CA PHE A 86 3.78 -8.82 -3.35
C PHE A 86 3.02 -8.01 -4.40
N ASP A 87 2.42 -8.64 -5.41
CA ASP A 87 1.57 -7.96 -6.38
C ASP A 87 0.36 -7.29 -5.69
N LEU A 88 -0.30 -8.00 -4.78
CA LEU A 88 -1.41 -7.45 -4.01
C LEU A 88 -0.97 -6.28 -3.13
N TRP A 89 0.16 -6.37 -2.43
CA TRP A 89 0.70 -5.27 -1.64
C TRP A 89 1.09 -4.05 -2.47
N CYS A 90 1.49 -4.27 -3.73
CA CYS A 90 1.73 -3.19 -4.70
C CYS A 90 0.44 -2.66 -5.36
N GLY A 91 -0.75 -3.11 -4.96
CA GLY A 91 -2.05 -2.68 -5.50
C GLY A 91 -2.36 -3.23 -6.89
N ARG A 92 -1.71 -4.31 -7.30
CA ARG A 92 -1.91 -4.95 -8.59
C ARG A 92 -2.79 -6.19 -8.44
N ARG A 93 -3.54 -6.53 -9.50
CA ARG A 93 -4.27 -7.80 -9.56
C ARG A 93 -3.28 -8.92 -9.85
N THR A 94 -3.34 -10.00 -9.05
CA THR A 94 -2.53 -11.19 -9.23
C THR A 94 -2.98 -11.92 -10.50
N HIS A 95 -2.20 -11.89 -11.55
CA HIS A 95 -2.44 -12.67 -12.76
C HIS A 95 -1.12 -12.99 -13.47
N ASP A 96 -0.06 -13.26 -12.72
CA ASP A 96 1.13 -13.78 -13.39
C ASP A 96 0.93 -15.27 -13.69
N ARG A 97 0.21 -15.51 -14.82
CA ARG A 97 -0.04 -16.86 -15.35
C ARG A 97 1.23 -17.67 -15.56
N TRP A 98 2.37 -16.97 -15.74
CA TRP A 98 3.65 -17.64 -15.92
C TRP A 98 4.15 -18.25 -14.62
N LEU A 99 4.01 -17.57 -13.47
CA LEU A 99 4.36 -18.14 -12.16
C LEU A 99 3.51 -19.38 -11.84
N VAL A 100 2.22 -19.34 -12.16
CA VAL A 100 1.31 -20.51 -11.99
C VAL A 100 1.70 -21.63 -12.93
N ALA A 101 1.93 -21.34 -14.21
CA ALA A 101 2.35 -22.35 -15.18
C ALA A 101 3.66 -23.03 -14.77
N LEU A 102 4.66 -22.26 -14.30
CA LEU A 102 5.93 -22.80 -13.83
C LEU A 102 5.77 -23.60 -12.53
N ALA A 103 4.83 -23.23 -11.64
CA ALA A 103 4.53 -23.99 -10.43
C ALA A 103 3.98 -25.41 -10.73
N VAL A 104 3.39 -25.63 -11.89
CA VAL A 104 2.95 -26.94 -12.38
C VAL A 104 4.04 -27.62 -13.22
N LEU A 105 4.64 -26.88 -14.16
CA LEU A 105 5.62 -27.44 -15.09
C LEU A 105 6.90 -27.96 -14.41
N MET A 106 7.36 -27.24 -13.40
CA MET A 106 8.61 -27.58 -12.73
C MET A 106 8.56 -28.95 -12.02
N PRO A 107 7.60 -29.22 -11.10
CA PRO A 107 7.52 -30.53 -10.45
C PRO A 107 7.16 -31.66 -11.42
N LEU A 108 6.36 -31.40 -12.44
CA LEU A 108 5.99 -32.39 -13.45
C LEU A 108 7.23 -32.84 -14.24
N GLY A 109 8.01 -31.91 -14.80
CA GLY A 109 9.22 -32.26 -15.54
C GLY A 109 10.30 -32.88 -14.66
N TYR A 110 10.39 -32.46 -13.40
CA TYR A 110 11.27 -33.10 -12.41
C TYR A 110 10.91 -34.59 -12.17
N ALA A 111 9.62 -34.85 -11.96
CA ALA A 111 9.10 -36.20 -11.71
C ALA A 111 9.26 -37.14 -12.94
N LEU A 112 8.98 -36.62 -14.14
CA LEU A 112 9.15 -37.39 -15.39
C LEU A 112 10.62 -37.65 -15.74
N GLY A 113 11.49 -36.71 -15.48
CA GLY A 113 12.92 -36.82 -15.73
C GLY A 113 13.74 -37.39 -14.56
N PHE A 114 13.08 -37.98 -13.58
CA PHE A 114 13.69 -38.38 -12.31
C PHE A 114 14.92 -39.32 -12.43
N SER A 115 14.90 -40.25 -13.37
CA SER A 115 16.00 -41.17 -13.62
C SER A 115 17.28 -40.49 -14.13
N ASN A 116 17.15 -39.33 -14.79
CA ASN A 116 18.28 -38.58 -15.30
C ASN A 116 18.67 -37.44 -14.34
N TYR A 117 19.75 -37.64 -13.59
CA TYR A 117 20.21 -36.67 -12.59
C TYR A 117 20.56 -35.31 -13.19
N ALA A 118 21.28 -35.26 -14.31
CA ALA A 118 21.69 -34.03 -14.96
C ALA A 118 20.46 -33.22 -15.43
N PHE A 119 19.49 -33.91 -16.04
CA PHE A 119 18.25 -33.28 -16.49
C PHE A 119 17.46 -32.68 -15.30
N ARG A 120 17.19 -33.49 -14.24
CA ARG A 120 16.35 -33.00 -13.13
C ARG A 120 16.97 -31.85 -12.36
N VAL A 121 18.32 -31.84 -12.20
CA VAL A 121 19.02 -30.73 -11.51
C VAL A 121 18.98 -29.44 -12.36
N GLY A 122 19.28 -29.56 -13.68
CA GLY A 122 19.20 -28.43 -14.60
C GLY A 122 17.77 -27.90 -14.69
N TRP A 123 16.80 -28.77 -14.89
CA TRP A 123 15.38 -28.42 -14.99
C TRP A 123 14.86 -27.68 -13.75
N ALA A 124 15.04 -28.28 -12.55
CA ALA A 124 14.52 -27.68 -11.32
C ALA A 124 15.19 -26.35 -11.01
N ASN A 125 16.52 -26.28 -11.02
CA ASN A 125 17.22 -25.03 -10.68
C ASN A 125 17.01 -23.95 -11.76
N GLY A 126 16.94 -24.31 -13.05
CA GLY A 126 16.62 -23.36 -14.13
C GLY A 126 15.24 -22.73 -13.99
N LEU A 127 14.21 -23.55 -13.74
CA LEU A 127 12.85 -23.04 -13.59
C LEU A 127 12.62 -22.31 -12.27
N LEU A 128 13.25 -22.73 -11.16
CA LEU A 128 13.23 -22.00 -9.90
C LEU A 128 13.91 -20.63 -10.06
N ALA A 129 15.07 -20.55 -10.72
CA ALA A 129 15.74 -19.28 -10.99
C ALA A 129 14.86 -18.36 -11.86
N LEU A 130 14.21 -18.92 -12.88
CA LEU A 130 13.26 -18.17 -13.72
C LEU A 130 12.08 -17.63 -12.90
N GLN A 131 11.48 -18.43 -12.01
CA GLN A 131 10.42 -17.95 -11.11
C GLN A 131 10.91 -16.82 -10.20
N MET A 132 12.11 -16.92 -9.62
CA MET A 132 12.70 -15.86 -8.79
C MET A 132 12.90 -14.57 -9.58
N ILE A 133 13.37 -14.66 -10.84
CA ILE A 133 13.51 -13.51 -11.73
C ILE A 133 12.12 -12.90 -12.04
N LEU A 134 11.11 -13.70 -12.33
CA LEU A 134 9.75 -13.21 -12.56
C LEU A 134 9.17 -12.49 -11.34
N VAL A 135 9.38 -13.02 -10.13
CA VAL A 135 8.99 -12.33 -8.88
C VAL A 135 9.74 -11.02 -8.73
N ALA A 136 11.07 -11.00 -8.98
CA ALA A 136 11.86 -9.77 -8.92
C ALA A 136 11.37 -8.72 -9.92
N VAL A 137 11.08 -9.12 -11.15
CA VAL A 137 10.50 -8.23 -12.18
C VAL A 137 9.12 -7.71 -11.77
N ALA A 138 8.26 -8.59 -11.24
CA ALA A 138 6.94 -8.21 -10.78
C ALA A 138 7.02 -7.15 -9.65
N VAL A 139 7.86 -7.37 -8.64
CA VAL A 139 8.05 -6.42 -7.52
C VAL A 139 8.73 -5.13 -7.95
N GLY A 140 9.66 -5.20 -8.92
CA GLY A 140 10.41 -4.06 -9.46
C GLY A 140 9.57 -3.10 -10.31
N ARG A 141 8.44 -3.54 -10.90
CA ARG A 141 7.53 -2.69 -11.70
C ARG A 141 6.96 -1.55 -10.86
N LEU A 142 6.52 -0.47 -11.54
CA LEU A 142 5.85 0.65 -10.87
C LEU A 142 4.61 0.16 -10.11
N PRO A 143 4.53 0.42 -8.80
CA PRO A 143 3.37 0.01 -8.00
C PRO A 143 2.16 0.89 -8.31
N ALA A 144 0.96 0.35 -8.17
CA ALA A 144 -0.29 1.10 -8.30
C ALA A 144 -0.66 1.86 -7.02
N LEU A 145 -0.06 1.48 -5.88
CA LEU A 145 -0.21 2.14 -4.59
C LEU A 145 1.15 2.69 -4.12
N PRO A 146 1.18 3.75 -3.31
CA PRO A 146 2.42 4.19 -2.67
C PRO A 146 2.91 3.09 -1.72
N VAL A 147 4.13 2.59 -1.99
CA VAL A 147 4.78 1.55 -1.19
C VAL A 147 6.21 1.95 -0.85
N GLY A 148 6.71 1.47 0.29
CA GLY A 148 8.05 1.73 0.76
C GLY A 148 9.17 1.16 -0.11
N ARG A 149 10.40 1.50 0.25
CA ARG A 149 11.60 1.02 -0.46
C ARG A 149 11.91 -0.47 -0.21
N TRP A 150 11.17 -1.15 0.64
CA TRP A 150 11.31 -2.59 0.95
C TRP A 150 11.29 -3.46 -0.31
N ARG A 151 10.59 -3.04 -1.37
CA ARG A 151 10.53 -3.75 -2.64
C ARG A 151 11.91 -4.01 -3.23
N TRP A 152 12.85 -3.08 -3.07
CA TRP A 152 14.21 -3.25 -3.59
C TRP A 152 15.03 -4.27 -2.81
N LEU A 153 14.74 -4.47 -1.50
CA LEU A 153 15.31 -5.56 -0.72
C LEU A 153 14.84 -6.91 -1.27
N VAL A 154 13.56 -7.02 -1.59
CA VAL A 154 12.99 -8.25 -2.18
C VAL A 154 13.56 -8.51 -3.57
N VAL A 155 13.65 -7.48 -4.43
CA VAL A 155 14.25 -7.61 -5.77
C VAL A 155 15.70 -8.09 -5.67
N ALA A 156 16.51 -7.46 -4.84
CA ALA A 156 17.91 -7.84 -4.64
C ALA A 156 18.03 -9.28 -4.12
N SER A 157 17.19 -9.67 -3.15
CA SER A 157 17.14 -11.03 -2.60
C SER A 157 16.80 -12.07 -3.66
N MET A 158 15.76 -11.82 -4.45
CA MET A 158 15.33 -12.75 -5.51
C MET A 158 16.40 -12.90 -6.59
N LEU A 159 17.02 -11.80 -7.02
CA LEU A 159 18.09 -11.85 -8.03
C LEU A 159 19.34 -12.55 -7.49
N ALA A 160 19.77 -12.25 -6.28
CA ALA A 160 20.92 -12.92 -5.67
C ALA A 160 20.71 -14.43 -5.56
N GLN A 161 19.52 -14.85 -5.11
CA GLN A 161 19.18 -16.27 -5.02
C GLN A 161 19.06 -16.92 -6.41
N ALA A 162 18.50 -16.21 -7.40
CA ALA A 162 18.39 -16.73 -8.77
C ALA A 162 19.76 -17.01 -9.39
N VAL A 163 20.76 -16.11 -9.17
CA VAL A 163 22.12 -16.28 -9.69
C VAL A 163 22.76 -17.56 -9.17
N VAL A 164 22.77 -17.80 -7.86
CA VAL A 164 23.41 -19.00 -7.30
C VAL A 164 22.61 -20.27 -7.61
N THR A 165 21.29 -20.18 -7.72
CA THR A 165 20.43 -21.30 -8.12
C THR A 165 20.68 -21.69 -9.57
N LEU A 166 20.75 -20.70 -10.46
CA LEU A 166 21.08 -20.94 -11.88
C LEU A 166 22.48 -21.51 -12.03
N TRP A 167 23.49 -20.95 -11.34
CA TRP A 167 24.85 -21.47 -11.36
C TRP A 167 24.90 -22.95 -10.94
N ARG A 168 24.20 -23.32 -9.86
CA ARG A 168 24.08 -24.71 -9.44
C ARG A 168 23.38 -25.59 -10.49
N GLY A 169 22.35 -25.05 -11.14
CA GLY A 169 21.65 -25.75 -12.24
C GLY A 169 22.57 -26.05 -13.43
N VAL A 170 23.36 -25.08 -13.85
CA VAL A 170 24.33 -25.24 -14.94
C VAL A 170 25.40 -26.26 -14.61
N LEU A 171 25.99 -26.21 -13.40
CA LEU A 171 26.99 -27.20 -12.97
C LEU A 171 26.40 -28.60 -12.91
N GLY A 172 25.19 -28.76 -12.36
CA GLY A 172 24.55 -30.07 -12.24
C GLY A 172 24.07 -30.66 -13.57
N ALA A 173 23.77 -29.80 -14.58
CA ALA A 173 23.33 -30.27 -15.89
C ALA A 173 24.46 -30.58 -16.86
N PHE A 174 25.54 -29.79 -16.86
CA PHE A 174 26.59 -29.85 -17.88
C PHE A 174 27.96 -30.24 -17.35
N PHE A 175 28.18 -30.15 -16.05
CA PHE A 175 29.48 -30.42 -15.42
C PHE A 175 29.34 -31.40 -14.26
N THR A 176 28.71 -32.55 -14.51
CA THR A 176 28.39 -33.57 -13.50
C THR A 176 29.62 -34.17 -12.81
N ASP A 177 30.76 -34.20 -13.50
CA ASP A 177 32.03 -34.71 -12.92
C ASP A 177 32.56 -33.71 -11.86
N ALA A 178 32.43 -32.42 -12.10
CA ALA A 178 32.85 -31.37 -11.19
C ALA A 178 31.83 -31.18 -10.05
N TYR A 179 30.53 -31.42 -10.32
CA TYR A 179 29.43 -31.24 -9.39
C TYR A 179 28.55 -32.50 -9.28
N PRO A 180 29.04 -33.56 -8.61
CA PRO A 180 28.36 -34.85 -8.64
C PRO A 180 27.07 -34.90 -7.80
N ARG A 181 26.88 -34.03 -6.78
CA ARG A 181 25.73 -34.14 -5.86
C ARG A 181 25.46 -32.85 -5.07
N PHE A 182 24.17 -32.69 -4.65
CA PHE A 182 23.67 -31.58 -3.82
C PHE A 182 24.36 -31.48 -2.44
N LEU A 183 24.68 -32.60 -1.79
CA LEU A 183 25.32 -32.62 -0.45
C LEU A 183 26.86 -32.70 -0.52
N THR A 184 27.45 -32.59 -1.70
CA THR A 184 28.91 -32.56 -1.85
C THR A 184 29.45 -31.22 -1.33
N PRO A 185 30.60 -31.22 -0.63
CA PRO A 185 31.24 -29.98 -0.17
C PRO A 185 31.88 -29.24 -1.36
N HIS A 186 31.04 -28.62 -2.19
CA HIS A 186 31.42 -27.83 -3.34
C HIS A 186 31.18 -26.35 -3.04
N PRO A 187 32.05 -25.41 -3.51
CA PRO A 187 31.92 -23.99 -3.24
C PRO A 187 30.54 -23.41 -3.59
N VAL A 188 29.90 -23.85 -4.67
CA VAL A 188 28.57 -23.40 -5.07
C VAL A 188 27.47 -23.79 -4.08
N ASN A 189 27.59 -24.95 -3.44
CA ASN A 189 26.62 -25.39 -2.42
C ASN A 189 26.74 -24.55 -1.13
N HIS A 190 27.97 -24.25 -0.70
CA HIS A 190 28.21 -23.33 0.41
C HIS A 190 27.69 -21.93 0.11
N ALA A 191 28.05 -21.38 -1.07
CA ALA A 191 27.54 -20.09 -1.51
C ALA A 191 25.99 -20.05 -1.58
N SER A 192 25.40 -21.10 -2.14
CA SER A 192 23.93 -21.22 -2.23
C SER A 192 23.26 -21.26 -0.85
N ALA A 193 23.81 -22.00 0.11
CA ALA A 193 23.26 -22.08 1.46
C ALA A 193 23.39 -20.74 2.22
N VAL A 194 24.55 -20.07 2.12
CA VAL A 194 24.77 -18.75 2.75
C VAL A 194 23.87 -17.69 2.13
N VAL A 195 23.80 -17.64 0.80
CA VAL A 195 22.91 -16.70 0.10
C VAL A 195 21.45 -16.97 0.44
N ALA A 196 21.03 -18.26 0.52
CA ALA A 196 19.67 -18.61 0.90
C ALA A 196 19.32 -18.16 2.34
N LEU A 197 20.24 -18.30 3.30
CA LEU A 197 20.07 -17.79 4.66
C LEU A 197 19.89 -16.26 4.66
N ALA A 198 20.76 -15.53 3.98
CA ALA A 198 20.71 -14.08 3.93
C ALA A 198 19.43 -13.60 3.22
N THR A 199 19.10 -14.17 2.05
CA THR A 199 17.95 -13.76 1.24
C THR A 199 16.61 -14.13 1.87
N SER A 200 16.54 -15.24 2.63
CA SER A 200 15.34 -15.60 3.38
C SER A 200 15.03 -14.56 4.48
N MET A 201 16.06 -14.08 5.19
CA MET A 201 15.91 -13.00 6.17
C MET A 201 15.51 -11.67 5.53
N LEU A 202 16.15 -11.29 4.41
CA LEU A 202 15.78 -10.06 3.69
C LEU A 202 14.36 -10.14 3.13
N THR A 203 13.94 -11.30 2.64
CA THR A 203 12.57 -11.53 2.17
C THR A 203 11.57 -11.44 3.32
N LEU A 204 11.88 -12.01 4.49
CA LEU A 204 11.07 -11.86 5.70
C LEU A 204 10.89 -10.38 6.07
N VAL A 205 11.98 -9.61 6.11
CA VAL A 205 11.92 -8.16 6.37
C VAL A 205 11.05 -7.47 5.32
N GLY A 206 11.19 -7.81 4.04
CA GLY A 206 10.35 -7.30 2.97
C GLY A 206 8.86 -7.59 3.17
N ILE A 207 8.50 -8.81 3.57
CA ILE A 207 7.13 -9.24 3.89
C ILE A 207 6.57 -8.42 5.06
N LEU A 208 7.32 -8.28 6.15
CA LEU A 208 6.88 -7.55 7.35
C LEU A 208 6.68 -6.05 7.06
N LEU A 209 7.59 -5.44 6.29
CA LEU A 209 7.47 -4.04 5.90
C LEU A 209 6.30 -3.81 4.93
N ALA A 210 6.05 -4.73 3.99
CA ALA A 210 4.90 -4.67 3.10
C ALA A 210 3.57 -4.75 3.88
N HIS A 211 3.48 -5.67 4.84
CA HIS A 211 2.33 -5.82 5.72
C HIS A 211 2.12 -4.60 6.62
N ARG A 212 3.19 -4.03 7.18
CA ARG A 212 3.14 -2.78 7.94
C ARG A 212 2.62 -1.62 7.10
N ASP A 213 3.13 -1.44 5.88
CA ASP A 213 2.68 -0.37 4.98
C ASP A 213 1.20 -0.52 4.64
N GLU A 214 0.71 -1.75 4.47
CA GLU A 214 -0.72 -2.01 4.26
C GLU A 214 -1.55 -1.67 5.50
N ALA A 215 -1.11 -2.09 6.68
CA ALA A 215 -1.79 -1.77 7.94
C ALA A 215 -1.84 -0.25 8.19
N ALA A 216 -0.76 0.48 7.88
CA ALA A 216 -0.72 1.93 7.98
C ALA A 216 -1.74 2.59 7.03
N ARG A 217 -1.79 2.16 5.75
CA ARG A 217 -2.80 2.65 4.79
C ARG A 217 -4.23 2.36 5.23
N GLU A 218 -4.48 1.20 5.84
CA GLU A 218 -5.81 0.86 6.35
C GLU A 218 -6.20 1.72 7.56
N LEU A 219 -5.25 2.01 8.46
CA LEU A 219 -5.47 2.96 9.55
C LEU A 219 -5.76 4.37 9.04
N GLU A 220 -4.98 4.86 8.07
CA GLU A 220 -5.25 6.14 7.39
C GLU A 220 -6.63 6.12 6.70
N ARG A 221 -7.01 4.97 6.11
CA ARG A 221 -8.32 4.79 5.51
C ARG A 221 -9.45 4.82 6.54
N LEU A 222 -9.23 4.31 7.73
CA LEU A 222 -10.22 4.32 8.81
C LEU A 222 -10.26 5.66 9.57
N ALA A 223 -9.20 6.45 9.52
CA ALA A 223 -9.20 7.78 10.09
C ALA A 223 -10.28 8.65 9.41
N SER A 224 -11.15 9.24 10.20
CA SER A 224 -12.23 10.12 9.72
C SER A 224 -11.84 11.59 9.80
N LEU A 225 -10.92 11.93 10.69
CA LEU A 225 -10.48 13.29 10.94
C LEU A 225 -9.14 13.57 10.26
N ASP A 226 -8.93 14.84 9.90
CA ASP A 226 -7.63 15.36 9.51
C ASP A 226 -6.73 15.48 10.74
N GLY A 227 -5.52 14.93 10.66
CA GLY A 227 -4.61 14.79 11.82
C GLY A 227 -4.11 16.13 12.38
N LEU A 228 -4.07 17.19 11.58
CA LEU A 228 -3.64 18.52 11.99
C LEU A 228 -4.83 19.32 12.56
N THR A 229 -5.90 19.40 11.79
CA THR A 229 -6.99 20.34 12.05
C THR A 229 -8.14 19.77 12.88
N GLY A 230 -8.24 18.43 13.01
CA GLY A 230 -9.31 17.75 13.75
C GLY A 230 -10.71 17.91 13.17
N VAL A 231 -10.87 18.47 11.96
CA VAL A 231 -12.11 18.41 11.18
C VAL A 231 -12.14 17.14 10.33
N PHE A 232 -13.25 16.80 9.67
CA PHE A 232 -13.28 15.65 8.79
C PHE A 232 -12.24 15.79 7.66
N ASN A 233 -11.52 14.71 7.35
CA ASN A 233 -10.70 14.68 6.16
C ASN A 233 -11.57 14.60 4.90
N ARG A 234 -10.99 14.86 3.73
CA ARG A 234 -11.71 14.91 2.45
C ARG A 234 -12.59 13.69 2.21
N ARG A 235 -12.10 12.48 2.54
CA ARG A 235 -12.85 11.26 2.31
C ARG A 235 -14.06 11.15 3.22
N ALA A 236 -13.86 11.30 4.54
CA ALA A 236 -14.94 11.21 5.51
C ALA A 236 -15.99 12.32 5.26
N TRP A 237 -15.54 13.52 4.91
CA TRP A 237 -16.43 14.60 4.53
C TRP A 237 -17.29 14.23 3.31
N LEU A 238 -16.69 13.68 2.23
CA LEU A 238 -17.43 13.26 1.04
C LEU A 238 -18.44 12.14 1.35
N ASP A 239 -18.08 11.15 2.16
CA ASP A 239 -18.97 10.04 2.52
C ASP A 239 -20.18 10.55 3.34
N LEU A 240 -19.94 11.42 4.33
CA LEU A 240 -21.00 12.06 5.12
C LEU A 240 -21.85 12.98 4.27
N ALA A 241 -21.23 13.78 3.38
CA ALA A 241 -21.93 14.69 2.49
C ALA A 241 -22.85 13.96 1.52
N ARG A 242 -22.41 12.82 0.94
CA ARG A 242 -23.26 11.97 0.09
C ARG A 242 -24.47 11.43 0.84
N ALA A 243 -24.28 10.94 2.06
CA ALA A 243 -25.36 10.45 2.89
C ALA A 243 -26.39 11.56 3.23
N ARG A 244 -25.90 12.76 3.59
CA ARG A 244 -26.75 13.92 3.87
C ARG A 244 -27.46 14.44 2.63
N PHE A 245 -26.78 14.47 1.49
CA PHE A 245 -27.37 14.87 0.21
C PHE A 245 -28.53 13.95 -0.20
N ALA A 246 -28.32 12.62 -0.12
CA ALA A 246 -29.38 11.66 -0.41
C ALA A 246 -30.61 11.81 0.52
N ALA A 247 -30.36 12.08 1.81
CA ALA A 247 -31.44 12.36 2.77
C ALA A 247 -32.17 13.67 2.44
N SER A 248 -31.43 14.73 2.09
CA SER A 248 -32.02 16.03 1.73
C SER A 248 -32.93 15.94 0.51
N LEU A 249 -32.52 15.25 -0.54
CA LEU A 249 -33.36 15.02 -1.72
C LEU A 249 -34.65 14.27 -1.38
N ARG A 250 -34.57 13.26 -0.49
CA ARG A 250 -35.75 12.46 -0.07
C ARG A 250 -36.77 13.29 0.68
N TYR A 251 -36.33 14.23 1.51
CA TYR A 251 -37.20 15.03 2.37
C TYR A 251 -37.48 16.44 1.84
N GLY A 252 -36.95 16.80 0.65
CA GLY A 252 -37.15 18.13 0.05
C GLY A 252 -36.44 19.25 0.81
N HIS A 253 -35.38 18.98 1.56
CA HIS A 253 -34.64 20.00 2.29
C HIS A 253 -33.65 20.75 1.40
N THR A 254 -33.54 22.07 1.61
CA THR A 254 -32.50 22.89 0.98
C THR A 254 -31.11 22.51 1.49
N MET A 255 -30.09 22.71 0.67
CA MET A 255 -28.70 22.38 1.03
C MET A 255 -27.73 23.29 0.31
N ALA A 256 -26.67 23.70 0.99
CA ALA A 256 -25.59 24.46 0.40
C ALA A 256 -24.22 23.83 0.67
N VAL A 257 -23.32 23.99 -0.28
CA VAL A 257 -21.89 23.66 -0.15
C VAL A 257 -21.09 24.94 -0.26
N LEU A 258 -20.19 25.14 0.70
CA LEU A 258 -19.22 26.22 0.71
C LEU A 258 -17.82 25.63 0.56
N MET A 259 -17.11 26.01 -0.49
CA MET A 259 -15.69 25.70 -0.71
C MET A 259 -14.87 26.93 -0.29
N ILE A 260 -13.88 26.75 0.56
CA ILE A 260 -13.08 27.82 1.16
C ILE A 260 -11.60 27.51 0.92
N ASP A 261 -10.83 28.57 0.62
CA ASP A 261 -9.39 28.50 0.44
C ASP A 261 -8.73 29.70 1.15
N ILE A 262 -7.69 29.44 1.94
CA ILE A 262 -6.98 30.49 2.68
C ILE A 262 -6.16 31.34 1.72
N ASP A 263 -6.46 32.61 1.69
CA ASP A 263 -5.78 33.54 0.79
C ASP A 263 -4.30 33.69 1.16
N HIS A 264 -3.44 33.61 0.14
CA HIS A 264 -2.00 33.80 0.29
C HIS A 264 -1.30 32.84 1.28
N PHE A 265 -1.83 31.62 1.48
CA PHE A 265 -1.30 30.66 2.46
C PHE A 265 0.20 30.34 2.25
N LYS A 266 0.63 30.27 1.00
CA LYS A 266 2.08 30.12 0.71
C LYS A 266 2.90 31.28 1.24
N GLN A 267 2.39 32.54 1.15
CA GLN A 267 3.10 33.70 1.69
C GLN A 267 3.15 33.67 3.22
N ILE A 268 2.11 33.15 3.89
CA ILE A 268 2.13 32.94 5.33
C ILE A 268 3.29 31.96 5.70
N ASN A 269 3.39 30.84 5.00
CA ASN A 269 4.48 29.88 5.20
C ASN A 269 5.86 30.50 4.93
N ASP A 270 5.99 31.25 3.84
CA ASP A 270 7.25 31.85 3.43
C ASP A 270 7.72 32.96 4.42
N ALA A 271 6.78 33.72 4.99
CA ALA A 271 7.05 34.81 5.92
C ALA A 271 7.20 34.39 7.38
N HIS A 272 6.44 33.38 7.84
CA HIS A 272 6.33 33.02 9.26
C HIS A 272 6.74 31.57 9.56
N GLY A 273 7.12 30.81 8.52
CA GLY A 273 7.49 29.39 8.64
C GLY A 273 6.31 28.44 8.62
N HIS A 274 6.59 27.16 8.35
CA HIS A 274 5.57 26.11 8.24
C HIS A 274 4.77 25.90 9.53
N ASP A 275 5.40 26.02 10.69
CA ASP A 275 4.72 25.88 11.99
C ASP A 275 3.64 26.98 12.18
N ALA A 276 3.86 28.17 11.64
CA ALA A 276 2.87 29.26 11.67
C ALA A 276 1.71 28.96 10.68
N GLY A 277 2.02 28.39 9.52
CA GLY A 277 1.02 27.91 8.58
C GLY A 277 0.15 26.78 9.16
N ASP A 278 0.73 25.85 9.87
CA ASP A 278 0.01 24.78 10.55
C ASP A 278 -0.94 25.35 11.63
N ARG A 279 -0.48 26.27 12.44
CA ARG A 279 -1.34 26.99 13.42
C ARG A 279 -2.46 27.79 12.74
N ALA A 280 -2.19 28.37 11.56
CA ALA A 280 -3.23 29.06 10.78
C ALA A 280 -4.31 28.09 10.31
N LEU A 281 -3.94 26.91 9.84
CA LEU A 281 -4.88 25.84 9.46
C LEU A 281 -5.71 25.35 10.65
N GLU A 282 -5.08 25.12 11.80
CA GLU A 282 -5.76 24.76 13.04
C GLU A 282 -6.76 25.81 13.49
N LEU A 283 -6.35 27.10 13.45
CA LEU A 283 -7.21 28.23 13.78
C LEU A 283 -8.44 28.30 12.87
N VAL A 284 -8.24 28.24 11.55
CA VAL A 284 -9.33 28.27 10.56
C VAL A 284 -10.31 27.12 10.82
N ALA A 285 -9.83 25.91 10.99
CA ALA A 285 -10.66 24.74 11.26
C ALA A 285 -11.45 24.86 12.57
N ARG A 286 -10.84 25.37 13.63
CA ARG A 286 -11.48 25.62 14.92
C ARG A 286 -12.62 26.64 14.77
N GLU A 287 -12.34 27.77 14.11
CA GLU A 287 -13.33 28.83 13.94
C GLU A 287 -14.46 28.41 12.99
N MET A 288 -14.18 27.62 11.97
CA MET A 288 -15.20 27.00 11.11
C MET A 288 -16.14 26.10 11.90
N ARG A 289 -15.59 25.22 12.77
CA ARG A 289 -16.41 24.36 13.65
C ARG A 289 -17.27 25.18 14.60
N ALA A 290 -16.73 26.25 15.17
CA ALA A 290 -17.46 27.14 16.06
C ALA A 290 -18.52 27.99 15.33
N ALA A 291 -18.34 28.28 14.07
CA ALA A 291 -19.33 28.96 13.22
C ALA A 291 -20.42 28.01 12.69
N ALA A 292 -20.13 26.71 12.58
CA ALA A 292 -21.04 25.69 12.07
C ALA A 292 -22.18 25.38 13.08
N ARG A 293 -23.35 24.99 12.56
CA ARG A 293 -24.51 24.56 13.34
C ARG A 293 -24.51 23.05 13.55
N ALA A 294 -25.31 22.58 14.49
CA ALA A 294 -25.59 21.17 14.61
C ALA A 294 -26.18 20.64 13.28
N GLY A 295 -25.49 19.70 12.65
CA GLY A 295 -25.87 19.14 11.36
C GLY A 295 -25.05 19.63 10.16
N ASP A 296 -24.31 20.73 10.27
CA ASP A 296 -23.31 21.12 9.28
C ASP A 296 -22.08 20.22 9.35
N ILE A 297 -21.44 19.95 8.23
CA ILE A 297 -20.28 19.07 8.14
C ILE A 297 -19.09 19.89 7.63
N VAL A 298 -18.09 20.06 8.49
CA VAL A 298 -16.85 20.79 8.19
C VAL A 298 -15.74 19.78 7.89
N GLY A 299 -14.99 19.99 6.82
CA GLY A 299 -13.85 19.13 6.45
C GLY A 299 -12.74 19.88 5.76
N ARG A 300 -11.52 19.35 5.86
CA ARG A 300 -10.35 19.79 5.09
C ARG A 300 -10.34 19.04 3.77
N TYR A 301 -10.45 19.79 2.68
CA TYR A 301 -10.62 19.23 1.34
C TYR A 301 -9.30 19.09 0.58
N GLY A 302 -8.37 19.98 0.85
CA GLY A 302 -7.01 20.01 0.28
C GLY A 302 -5.98 20.51 1.29
N GLY A 303 -4.84 20.98 0.82
CA GLY A 303 -3.78 21.51 1.68
C GLY A 303 -4.25 22.68 2.55
N GLU A 304 -4.76 23.72 1.89
CA GLU A 304 -5.30 24.97 2.50
C GLU A 304 -6.78 25.15 2.21
N GLU A 305 -7.41 24.13 1.64
CA GLU A 305 -8.81 24.14 1.21
C GLU A 305 -9.69 23.43 2.23
N PHE A 306 -10.81 24.07 2.56
CA PHE A 306 -11.84 23.54 3.44
C PHE A 306 -13.19 23.48 2.74
N CYS A 307 -14.07 22.62 3.22
CA CYS A 307 -15.40 22.47 2.68
C CYS A 307 -16.43 22.37 3.81
N VAL A 308 -17.55 23.08 3.66
CA VAL A 308 -18.68 23.00 4.58
C VAL A 308 -19.92 22.57 3.81
N LEU A 309 -20.55 21.49 4.27
CA LEU A 309 -21.91 21.15 3.85
C LEU A 309 -22.89 21.68 4.89
N MET A 310 -23.77 22.53 4.46
CA MET A 310 -24.81 23.13 5.31
C MET A 310 -26.16 22.47 5.00
N ALA A 311 -26.71 21.79 6.00
CA ALA A 311 -28.03 21.18 5.88
C ALA A 311 -29.14 22.23 6.14
N GLN A 312 -30.26 22.11 5.43
CA GLN A 312 -31.39 23.02 5.54
C GLN A 312 -30.96 24.48 5.42
N ALA A 313 -30.09 24.75 4.44
CA ALA A 313 -29.48 26.04 4.21
C ALA A 313 -30.00 26.68 2.92
N ASP A 314 -30.57 27.87 3.06
CA ASP A 314 -30.86 28.82 1.99
C ASP A 314 -29.68 29.80 1.83
N ASP A 315 -29.82 30.73 0.90
CA ASP A 315 -28.83 31.78 0.61
C ASP A 315 -28.49 32.61 1.87
N GLU A 316 -29.49 32.88 2.68
CA GLU A 316 -29.33 33.67 3.89
C GLU A 316 -28.60 32.93 4.98
N ALA A 317 -28.79 31.60 5.08
CA ALA A 317 -28.05 30.75 6.02
C ALA A 317 -26.56 30.68 5.63
N ALA A 318 -26.25 30.56 4.34
CA ALA A 318 -24.87 30.53 3.85
C ALA A 318 -24.17 31.89 4.10
N ARG A 319 -24.87 33.02 3.87
CA ARG A 319 -24.35 34.36 4.18
C ARG A 319 -24.06 34.53 5.66
N ARG A 320 -25.01 34.16 6.54
CA ARG A 320 -24.80 34.23 8.00
C ARG A 320 -23.64 33.39 8.48
N PHE A 321 -23.42 32.23 7.88
CA PHE A 321 -22.24 31.42 8.18
C PHE A 321 -20.94 32.14 7.78
N ASP A 322 -20.87 32.64 6.54
CA ASP A 322 -19.69 33.34 6.03
C ASP A 322 -19.37 34.60 6.88
N GLN A 323 -20.35 35.42 7.19
CA GLN A 323 -20.17 36.61 8.04
C GLN A 323 -19.66 36.25 9.45
N ARG A 324 -20.25 35.20 10.06
CA ARG A 324 -19.78 34.74 11.38
C ARG A 324 -18.34 34.28 11.31
N LEU A 325 -17.99 33.48 10.29
CA LEU A 325 -16.64 32.95 10.15
C LEU A 325 -15.62 34.07 9.92
N ARG A 326 -15.90 35.05 9.03
CA ARG A 326 -15.00 36.18 8.80
C ARG A 326 -14.73 36.96 10.06
N ARG A 327 -15.80 37.33 10.80
CA ARG A 327 -15.66 38.05 12.06
C ARG A 327 -14.82 37.27 13.07
N ARG A 328 -15.12 36.00 13.29
CA ARG A 328 -14.38 35.13 14.24
C ARG A 328 -12.90 34.98 13.86
N LEU A 329 -12.60 34.78 12.58
CA LEU A 329 -11.22 34.71 12.11
C LEU A 329 -10.46 36.04 12.29
N CYS A 330 -11.10 37.18 11.98
CA CYS A 330 -10.49 38.47 12.20
C CYS A 330 -10.13 38.71 13.68
N GLU A 331 -11.08 38.39 14.59
CA GLU A 331 -10.88 38.53 16.03
C GLU A 331 -9.76 37.60 16.57
N ALA A 332 -9.74 36.33 16.12
CA ALA A 332 -8.83 35.33 16.65
C ALA A 332 -7.42 35.40 16.03
N ALA A 333 -7.29 35.66 14.72
CA ALA A 333 -6.02 35.54 14.01
C ALA A 333 -5.00 36.57 14.52
N LEU A 334 -5.40 37.80 14.68
CA LEU A 334 -4.50 38.86 15.16
C LEU A 334 -4.03 38.62 16.60
N GLY A 335 -4.94 38.13 17.45
CA GLY A 335 -4.66 37.84 18.86
C GLY A 335 -3.76 36.64 19.07
N GLU A 336 -3.92 35.56 18.29
CA GLU A 336 -3.24 34.29 18.50
C GLU A 336 -2.00 34.10 17.60
N LEU A 337 -2.02 34.65 16.39
CA LEU A 337 -0.95 34.46 15.41
C LEU A 337 -0.09 35.71 15.18
N GLY A 338 -0.64 36.90 15.47
CA GLY A 338 0.04 38.17 15.22
C GLY A 338 -0.05 38.66 13.77
N PHE A 339 -0.85 37.98 12.92
CA PHE A 339 -1.11 38.37 11.54
C PHE A 339 -2.55 38.05 11.14
N GLU A 340 -3.04 38.69 10.09
CA GLU A 340 -4.39 38.47 9.58
C GLU A 340 -4.47 37.24 8.69
N ILE A 341 -5.61 36.54 8.75
CA ILE A 341 -5.97 35.45 7.83
C ILE A 341 -7.23 35.82 7.08
N GLY A 342 -7.10 35.96 5.74
CA GLY A 342 -8.21 36.06 4.83
C GLY A 342 -8.52 34.74 4.13
N TYR A 343 -9.72 34.60 3.63
CA TYR A 343 -10.08 33.50 2.75
C TYR A 343 -11.00 33.95 1.61
N SER A 344 -10.90 33.21 0.50
CA SER A 344 -11.86 33.25 -0.60
C SER A 344 -12.79 32.07 -0.51
N ALA A 345 -14.05 32.22 -0.91
CA ALA A 345 -15.01 31.12 -0.88
C ALA A 345 -15.96 31.14 -2.10
N GLY A 346 -16.43 29.95 -2.44
CA GLY A 346 -17.49 29.74 -3.42
C GLY A 346 -18.65 28.96 -2.82
N VAL A 347 -19.87 29.44 -3.02
CA VAL A 347 -21.12 28.81 -2.55
C VAL A 347 -21.86 28.18 -3.73
N SER A 348 -22.45 27.03 -3.50
CA SER A 348 -23.40 26.40 -4.41
C SER A 348 -24.57 25.83 -3.63
N HIS A 349 -25.77 26.03 -4.14
CA HIS A 349 -27.01 25.48 -3.60
C HIS A 349 -27.49 24.29 -4.42
N CYS A 350 -28.20 23.37 -3.78
CA CYS A 350 -28.93 22.31 -4.47
C CYS A 350 -30.08 22.95 -5.28
N ARG A 351 -30.13 22.70 -6.58
CA ARG A 351 -31.07 23.34 -7.49
C ARG A 351 -32.43 22.66 -7.52
N ASP A 352 -32.41 21.35 -7.69
CA ASP A 352 -33.61 20.51 -7.85
C ASP A 352 -33.31 19.04 -7.51
N ALA A 353 -34.32 18.20 -7.66
CA ALA A 353 -34.21 16.75 -7.39
C ALA A 353 -33.27 15.99 -8.35
N GLY A 354 -32.91 16.57 -9.48
CA GLY A 354 -31.97 16.01 -10.46
C GLY A 354 -30.51 16.44 -10.22
N ASP A 355 -30.23 17.30 -9.23
CA ASP A 355 -28.88 17.76 -8.91
C ASP A 355 -28.05 16.66 -8.24
N SER A 356 -26.74 16.82 -8.21
CA SER A 356 -25.81 15.93 -7.55
C SER A 356 -24.79 16.66 -6.71
N LEU A 357 -24.30 16.00 -5.66
CA LEU A 357 -23.25 16.56 -4.81
C LEU A 357 -22.00 16.93 -5.63
N ASP A 358 -21.62 16.11 -6.60
CA ASP A 358 -20.47 16.36 -7.47
C ASP A 358 -20.69 17.60 -8.36
N ALA A 359 -21.92 17.84 -8.83
CA ALA A 359 -22.26 19.05 -9.57
C ALA A 359 -22.23 20.30 -8.66
N MET A 360 -22.72 20.19 -7.42
CA MET A 360 -22.64 21.26 -6.42
C MET A 360 -21.18 21.62 -6.12
N LEU A 361 -20.33 20.61 -5.89
CA LEU A 361 -18.90 20.82 -5.63
C LEU A 361 -18.20 21.53 -6.80
N LYS A 362 -18.45 21.09 -8.03
CA LYS A 362 -17.89 21.75 -9.23
C LYS A 362 -18.34 23.21 -9.36
N ARG A 363 -19.60 23.51 -9.03
CA ARG A 363 -20.11 24.89 -9.05
C ARG A 363 -19.49 25.76 -7.95
N ALA A 364 -19.36 25.20 -6.73
CA ALA A 364 -18.70 25.90 -5.62
C ALA A 364 -17.22 26.18 -5.93
N ASP A 365 -16.50 25.23 -6.50
CA ASP A 365 -15.11 25.39 -6.94
C ASP A 365 -14.98 26.49 -8.01
N ALA A 366 -15.84 26.49 -9.03
CA ALA A 366 -15.86 27.52 -10.04
C ALA A 366 -16.18 28.92 -9.46
N ALA A 367 -17.03 29.00 -8.42
CA ALA A 367 -17.29 30.24 -7.72
C ALA A 367 -16.10 30.70 -6.87
N LEU A 368 -15.43 29.79 -6.19
CA LEU A 368 -14.19 30.06 -5.46
C LEU A 368 -13.08 30.58 -6.38
N TYR A 369 -12.90 29.96 -7.54
CA TYR A 369 -11.94 30.45 -8.53
C TYR A 369 -12.24 31.91 -8.93
N ARG A 370 -13.51 32.23 -9.24
CA ARG A 370 -13.92 33.61 -9.55
C ARG A 370 -13.72 34.59 -8.38
N ALA A 371 -13.89 34.11 -7.13
CA ALA A 371 -13.62 34.93 -5.94
C ALA A 371 -12.15 35.32 -5.85
N LYS A 372 -11.25 34.35 -6.12
CA LYS A 372 -9.80 34.60 -6.19
C LYS A 372 -9.42 35.58 -7.30
N ASP A 373 -10.00 35.44 -8.51
CA ASP A 373 -9.74 36.31 -9.66
C ASP A 373 -10.29 37.74 -9.44
N ALA A 374 -11.40 37.86 -8.70
CA ALA A 374 -12.01 39.17 -8.42
C ALA A 374 -11.30 39.95 -7.29
N GLY A 375 -10.12 39.51 -6.85
CA GLY A 375 -9.31 40.21 -5.85
C GLY A 375 -9.36 39.61 -4.44
N ARG A 376 -9.80 38.35 -4.32
CA ARG A 376 -9.81 37.56 -3.06
C ARG A 376 -10.66 38.15 -1.92
N ALA A 377 -10.51 37.61 -0.71
CA ALA A 377 -11.17 38.03 0.53
C ALA A 377 -12.70 38.19 0.41
N ARG A 378 -13.33 37.38 -0.43
CA ARG A 378 -14.78 37.42 -0.71
C ARG A 378 -15.37 36.05 -0.93
N THR A 379 -16.70 36.01 -0.84
CA THR A 379 -17.48 34.80 -1.14
C THR A 379 -18.38 35.10 -2.35
N LEU A 380 -18.32 34.23 -3.36
CA LEU A 380 -19.19 34.30 -4.53
C LEU A 380 -20.18 33.13 -4.54
N ASP A 381 -21.42 33.45 -4.90
CA ASP A 381 -22.46 32.46 -5.13
C ASP A 381 -22.60 32.16 -6.62
N THR A 382 -22.98 30.95 -6.96
CA THR A 382 -23.23 30.51 -8.33
C THR A 382 -24.57 30.98 -8.88
N SER A 383 -25.51 31.38 -8.01
CA SER A 383 -26.87 31.75 -8.37
C SER A 383 -27.11 33.28 -8.46
N PHE A 384 -26.38 34.05 -7.68
CA PHE A 384 -26.50 35.50 -7.59
C PHE A 384 -25.12 36.10 -7.32
N GLY A 385 -24.71 37.11 -8.04
CA GLY A 385 -23.42 37.81 -7.93
C GLY A 385 -22.86 37.96 -6.50
N VAL A 386 -21.83 38.78 -6.36
CA VAL A 386 -21.06 38.97 -5.12
C VAL A 386 -21.94 38.97 -3.86
N LEU A 387 -21.75 37.99 -2.96
CA LEU A 387 -22.15 38.12 -1.56
C LEU A 387 -21.26 39.23 -0.97
N GLN A 388 -21.72 40.51 -1.01
CA GLN A 388 -20.88 41.60 -0.54
C GLN A 388 -20.52 41.43 0.92
N ALA A 389 -19.21 41.48 1.19
CA ALA A 389 -18.69 41.81 2.50
C ALA A 389 -19.07 43.27 2.79
N ALA A 390 -19.84 43.51 3.83
CA ALA A 390 -19.95 44.81 4.47
C ALA A 390 -18.99 44.87 5.63
#